data_e9d88a38256cabbfd31f37b59c68178a
#
_entry.id   e9d88a38256cabbfd31f37b59c68178a
#
_cell.length_a   1.000
_cell.length_b   1.000
_cell.length_c   1.000
_cell.angle_alpha   90.00
_cell.angle_beta   90.00
_cell.angle_gamma   90.00
#
_symmetry.space_group_name_H-M   'P 1'
#
loop_
_entity.id
_entity.type
_entity.pdbx_description
1 polymer ?
#
loop_
_entity_poly.entity_id
_entity_poly.type
_entity_poly.pdbx_seq_one_letter_code
_entity_poly.pdbx_strand_id
1 'polypeptide(L)'
;MNTFKGFTDAETFTPLPDSFFHQILKEIHDTAELKVTLYLIWRVDHMEGPFRALSKMDFSVKDLGLSAEEIKTGLEKAVQRGTLLKVQKGTAVYFLLNSPRGRAALQAFETGQWNPKTGISAPPVERPNIFKLYEENIGPLTPLIADMLKDAEDVYPPEWIAEAIELAVTNNKRNWKYSEAILKRWKEEGRGEKQDRRDTEKDRRKYVEGKYSDFIEH
;
A
#
# COMPACT_ATOMS: atom_id res chain seq x y z
N MET A 1 15.95 -33.05 -5.98
CA MET A 1 15.65 -31.59 -5.96
C MET A 1 14.21 -31.42 -6.38
N ASN A 2 13.37 -30.77 -5.56
CA ASN A 2 12.02 -30.41 -6.01
C ASN A 2 12.14 -29.32 -7.06
N THR A 3 11.76 -29.62 -8.30
CA THR A 3 11.74 -28.62 -9.38
C THR A 3 10.58 -27.66 -9.12
N PHE A 4 10.86 -26.34 -9.15
CA PHE A 4 9.84 -25.30 -9.06
C PHE A 4 8.86 -25.43 -10.24
N LYS A 5 7.56 -25.45 -9.96
CA LYS A 5 6.50 -25.69 -10.96
C LYS A 5 5.96 -24.43 -11.63
N GLY A 6 6.53 -23.28 -11.32
CA GLY A 6 6.07 -21.97 -11.81
C GLY A 6 5.18 -21.24 -10.81
N PHE A 7 4.98 -19.95 -11.05
CA PHE A 7 4.05 -19.11 -10.30
C PHE A 7 2.62 -19.36 -10.76
N THR A 8 1.65 -19.12 -9.88
CA THR A 8 0.22 -19.26 -10.15
C THR A 8 -0.49 -17.92 -10.07
N ASP A 9 -1.62 -17.76 -10.77
CA ASP A 9 -2.41 -16.52 -10.77
C ASP A 9 -3.06 -16.22 -9.40
N ALA A 10 -3.08 -17.21 -8.50
CA ALA A 10 -3.62 -17.07 -7.14
C ALA A 10 -2.59 -16.56 -6.12
N GLU A 11 -1.32 -16.38 -6.52
CA GLU A 11 -0.27 -15.93 -5.60
C GLU A 11 -0.31 -14.42 -5.37
N THR A 12 0.08 -14.03 -4.16
CA THR A 12 0.26 -12.62 -3.80
C THR A 12 1.61 -12.14 -4.32
N PHE A 13 1.63 -10.98 -4.98
CA PHE A 13 2.85 -10.37 -5.49
C PHE A 13 3.32 -9.26 -4.54
N THR A 14 4.64 -9.18 -4.33
CA THR A 14 5.28 -8.07 -3.61
C THR A 14 5.78 -7.06 -4.63
N PRO A 15 5.29 -5.80 -4.61
CA PRO A 15 5.76 -4.78 -5.53
C PRO A 15 7.20 -4.38 -5.22
N LEU A 16 8.03 -4.25 -6.26
CA LEU A 16 9.37 -3.71 -6.21
C LEU A 16 9.41 -2.37 -6.94
N PRO A 17 10.01 -1.32 -6.35
CA PRO A 17 10.18 -0.04 -7.04
C PRO A 17 11.01 -0.19 -8.32
N ASP A 18 10.67 0.53 -9.38
CA ASP A 18 11.44 0.53 -10.63
C ASP A 18 12.91 0.93 -10.41
N SER A 19 13.19 1.83 -9.48
CA SER A 19 14.55 2.20 -9.09
C SER A 19 15.37 1.02 -8.56
N PHE A 20 14.73 -0.02 -8.01
CA PHE A 20 15.43 -1.24 -7.62
C PHE A 20 16.09 -1.89 -8.84
N PHE A 21 15.38 -2.01 -9.96
CA PHE A 21 15.90 -2.64 -11.18
C PHE A 21 16.89 -1.74 -11.91
N HIS A 22 16.58 -0.44 -12.03
CA HIS A 22 17.37 0.48 -12.82
C HIS A 22 18.64 1.01 -12.11
N GLN A 23 18.68 1.01 -10.78
CA GLN A 23 19.78 1.58 -10.02
C GLN A 23 20.44 0.55 -9.08
N ILE A 24 19.67 -0.15 -8.26
CA ILE A 24 20.22 -0.96 -7.17
C ILE A 24 20.70 -2.31 -7.66
N LEU A 25 19.90 -3.03 -8.45
CA LEU A 25 20.18 -4.42 -8.87
C LEU A 25 21.50 -4.56 -9.59
N LYS A 26 21.85 -3.60 -10.46
CA LYS A 26 23.12 -3.62 -11.22
C LYS A 26 24.36 -3.42 -10.35
N GLU A 27 24.20 -2.81 -9.19
CA GLU A 27 25.29 -2.51 -8.25
C GLU A 27 25.47 -3.58 -7.19
N ILE A 28 24.48 -4.45 -6.97
CA ILE A 28 24.57 -5.55 -6.02
C ILE A 28 25.24 -6.74 -6.71
N HIS A 29 26.47 -7.03 -6.29
CA HIS A 29 27.22 -8.20 -6.77
C HIS A 29 27.25 -9.34 -5.74
N ASP A 30 26.80 -9.09 -4.52
CA ASP A 30 26.78 -10.06 -3.44
C ASP A 30 25.42 -10.70 -3.29
N THR A 31 25.39 -12.03 -3.40
CA THR A 31 24.13 -12.80 -3.30
C THR A 31 23.47 -12.67 -1.93
N ALA A 32 24.23 -12.59 -0.87
CA ALA A 32 23.68 -12.44 0.48
C ALA A 32 23.05 -11.06 0.66
N GLU A 33 23.69 -9.98 0.14
CA GLU A 33 23.13 -8.64 0.12
C GLU A 33 21.81 -8.59 -0.65
N LEU A 34 21.76 -9.19 -1.84
CA LEU A 34 20.57 -9.26 -2.65
C LEU A 34 19.42 -9.98 -1.92
N LYS A 35 19.71 -11.16 -1.37
CA LYS A 35 18.72 -11.97 -0.67
C LYS A 35 18.15 -11.29 0.57
N VAL A 36 18.99 -10.68 1.42
CA VAL A 36 18.49 -9.98 2.62
C VAL A 36 17.69 -8.72 2.25
N THR A 37 18.07 -8.02 1.17
CA THR A 37 17.34 -6.85 0.69
C THR A 37 15.95 -7.23 0.19
N LEU A 38 15.83 -8.23 -0.69
CA LEU A 38 14.56 -8.73 -1.20
C LEU A 38 13.68 -9.31 -0.08
N TYR A 39 14.29 -10.06 0.85
CA TYR A 39 13.58 -10.62 1.99
C TYR A 39 12.99 -9.53 2.89
N LEU A 40 13.76 -8.46 3.16
CA LEU A 40 13.25 -7.35 3.94
C LEU A 40 12.11 -6.64 3.22
N ILE A 41 12.22 -6.36 1.91
CA ILE A 41 11.15 -5.75 1.13
C ILE A 41 9.87 -6.58 1.23
N TRP A 42 9.98 -7.90 1.01
CA TRP A 42 8.86 -8.82 1.12
C TRP A 42 8.24 -8.80 2.52
N ARG A 43 9.06 -8.89 3.56
CA ARG A 43 8.57 -8.92 4.95
C ARG A 43 7.86 -7.62 5.33
N VAL A 44 8.42 -6.45 5.01
CA VAL A 44 7.80 -5.17 5.37
C VAL A 44 6.53 -4.88 4.59
N ASP A 45 6.40 -5.41 3.37
CA ASP A 45 5.17 -5.33 2.59
C ASP A 45 4.02 -6.11 3.25
N HIS A 46 4.33 -7.25 3.86
CA HIS A 46 3.37 -8.11 4.56
C HIS A 46 3.21 -7.77 6.05
N MET A 47 3.86 -6.72 6.55
CA MET A 47 3.69 -6.26 7.94
C MET A 47 2.58 -5.22 8.02
N GLU A 48 1.74 -5.36 9.03
CA GLU A 48 0.76 -4.34 9.38
C GLU A 48 1.34 -3.29 10.34
N GLY A 49 0.66 -2.14 10.42
CA GLY A 49 1.02 -1.08 11.34
C GLY A 49 2.05 -0.08 10.79
N PRO A 50 2.24 1.02 11.53
CA PRO A 50 3.05 2.15 11.09
C PRO A 50 4.54 1.90 11.15
N PHE A 51 5.00 0.97 11.99
CA PHE A 51 6.41 0.65 12.16
C PHE A 51 6.74 -0.72 11.57
N ARG A 52 7.42 -0.70 10.43
CA ARG A 52 7.81 -1.89 9.69
C ARG A 52 9.33 -2.01 9.71
N ALA A 53 9.82 -2.77 10.66
CA ALA A 53 11.25 -3.04 10.84
C ALA A 53 11.48 -4.51 11.20
N LEU A 54 12.59 -5.04 10.77
CA LEU A 54 13.02 -6.39 11.08
C LEU A 54 14.20 -6.34 12.07
N SER A 55 14.15 -7.16 13.09
CA SER A 55 15.30 -7.44 13.92
C SER A 55 16.24 -8.41 13.20
N LYS A 56 17.46 -8.54 13.68
CA LYS A 56 18.39 -9.54 13.15
C LYS A 56 17.84 -10.97 13.23
N MET A 57 16.98 -11.25 14.22
CA MET A 57 16.38 -12.57 14.43
C MET A 57 15.30 -12.92 13.43
N ASP A 58 14.72 -11.93 12.75
CA ASP A 58 13.68 -12.12 11.75
C ASP A 58 14.21 -12.63 10.40
N PHE A 59 15.55 -12.57 10.21
CA PHE A 59 16.19 -13.12 9.01
C PHE A 59 16.50 -14.61 9.21
N SER A 60 15.63 -15.46 8.70
CA SER A 60 15.74 -16.90 8.84
C SER A 60 16.84 -17.48 7.93
N VAL A 61 17.81 -18.16 8.54
CA VAL A 61 18.85 -18.95 7.85
C VAL A 61 18.23 -19.92 6.87
N LYS A 62 17.15 -20.60 7.29
CA LYS A 62 16.46 -21.60 6.48
C LYS A 62 15.75 -20.98 5.26
N ASP A 63 15.06 -19.87 5.45
CA ASP A 63 14.27 -19.25 4.39
C ASP A 63 15.15 -18.55 3.34
N LEU A 64 16.27 -17.99 3.79
CA LEU A 64 17.24 -17.33 2.91
C LEU A 64 18.22 -18.32 2.26
N GLY A 65 18.41 -19.52 2.85
CA GLY A 65 19.44 -20.44 2.43
C GLY A 65 20.84 -19.83 2.55
N LEU A 66 21.09 -19.10 3.64
CA LEU A 66 22.34 -18.41 3.99
C LEU A 66 22.75 -18.79 5.41
N SER A 67 24.04 -18.80 5.71
CA SER A 67 24.53 -18.89 7.08
C SER A 67 24.27 -17.58 7.85
N ALA A 68 24.34 -17.63 9.18
CA ALA A 68 24.18 -16.46 10.02
C ALA A 68 25.23 -15.36 9.76
N GLU A 69 26.43 -15.74 9.35
CA GLU A 69 27.50 -14.80 9.00
C GLU A 69 27.28 -14.16 7.64
N GLU A 70 26.80 -14.91 6.65
CA GLU A 70 26.40 -14.37 5.35
C GLU A 70 25.24 -13.39 5.48
N ILE A 71 24.23 -13.69 6.31
CA ILE A 71 23.13 -12.77 6.62
C ILE A 71 23.66 -11.47 7.23
N LYS A 72 24.56 -11.57 8.21
CA LYS A 72 25.17 -10.40 8.84
C LYS A 72 25.93 -9.55 7.81
N THR A 73 26.80 -10.17 7.02
CA THR A 73 27.58 -9.48 5.99
C THR A 73 26.68 -8.86 4.91
N GLY A 74 25.64 -9.56 4.47
CA GLY A 74 24.66 -9.04 3.53
C GLY A 74 23.92 -7.82 4.06
N LEU A 75 23.49 -7.85 5.32
CA LEU A 75 22.84 -6.72 5.98
C LEU A 75 23.77 -5.51 6.12
N GLU A 76 25.05 -5.72 6.48
CA GLU A 76 26.05 -4.66 6.57
C GLU A 76 26.27 -3.99 5.20
N LYS A 77 26.39 -4.78 4.12
CA LYS A 77 26.52 -4.27 2.75
C LYS A 77 25.28 -3.50 2.30
N ALA A 78 24.08 -4.00 2.57
CA ALA A 78 22.84 -3.34 2.23
C ALA A 78 22.67 -1.99 2.98
N VAL A 79 23.11 -1.90 4.23
CA VAL A 79 23.16 -0.64 4.99
C VAL A 79 24.22 0.30 4.41
N GLN A 80 25.40 -0.19 4.07
CA GLN A 80 26.46 0.61 3.48
C GLN A 80 26.06 1.17 2.12
N ARG A 81 25.33 0.40 1.32
CA ARG A 81 24.76 0.84 0.03
C ARG A 81 23.63 1.85 0.20
N GLY A 82 23.00 1.90 1.36
CA GLY A 82 21.89 2.78 1.64
C GLY A 82 20.53 2.23 1.18
N THR A 83 20.42 0.96 0.84
CA THR A 83 19.13 0.30 0.58
C THR A 83 18.37 0.05 1.87
N LEU A 84 19.10 -0.21 2.95
CA LEU A 84 18.54 -0.40 4.29
C LEU A 84 19.05 0.67 5.26
N LEU A 85 18.22 0.98 6.24
CA LEU A 85 18.57 1.80 7.40
C LEU A 85 18.76 0.87 8.59
N LYS A 86 19.76 1.16 9.44
CA LYS A 86 20.01 0.42 10.67
C LYS A 86 19.78 1.33 11.86
N VAL A 87 19.05 0.82 12.85
CA VAL A 87 18.80 1.52 14.11
C VAL A 87 19.11 0.58 15.28
N GLN A 88 19.67 1.11 16.34
CA GLN A 88 20.04 0.34 17.53
C GLN A 88 19.40 0.96 18.78
N LYS A 89 18.82 0.12 19.63
CA LYS A 89 18.30 0.51 20.95
C LYS A 89 18.75 -0.50 21.99
N GLY A 90 19.68 -0.10 22.81
CA GLY A 90 20.35 -1.03 23.73
C GLY A 90 21.07 -2.12 22.96
N THR A 91 20.72 -3.37 23.22
CA THR A 91 21.26 -4.55 22.53
C THR A 91 20.49 -4.93 21.26
N ALA A 92 19.31 -4.37 21.05
CA ALA A 92 18.47 -4.69 19.89
C ALA A 92 18.85 -3.84 18.68
N VAL A 93 19.00 -4.52 17.53
CA VAL A 93 19.28 -3.91 16.23
C VAL A 93 18.13 -4.20 15.30
N TYR A 94 17.64 -3.16 14.64
CA TYR A 94 16.55 -3.23 13.68
C TYR A 94 17.00 -2.69 12.32
N PHE A 95 16.41 -3.23 11.26
CA PHE A 95 16.63 -2.85 9.88
C PHE A 95 15.33 -2.41 9.26
N LEU A 96 15.35 -1.27 8.58
CA LEU A 96 14.22 -0.68 7.88
C LEU A 96 14.58 -0.52 6.40
N LEU A 97 13.57 -0.55 5.55
CA LEU A 97 13.77 -0.15 4.16
C LEU A 97 14.06 1.35 4.09
N ASN A 98 15.06 1.77 3.32
CA ASN A 98 15.32 3.19 3.08
C ASN A 98 14.28 3.79 2.11
N SER A 99 13.10 3.99 2.60
CA SER A 99 11.95 4.61 1.95
C SER A 99 11.54 5.87 2.73
N PRO A 100 10.64 6.72 2.21
CA PRO A 100 10.11 7.84 2.99
C PRO A 100 9.53 7.40 4.33
N ARG A 101 8.78 6.30 4.36
CA ARG A 101 8.25 5.68 5.61
C ARG A 101 9.36 5.21 6.54
N GLY A 102 10.36 4.52 6.01
CA GLY A 102 11.49 4.01 6.82
C GLY A 102 12.30 5.15 7.43
N ARG A 103 12.53 6.24 6.70
CA ARG A 103 13.21 7.43 7.24
C ARG A 103 12.40 8.14 8.31
N ALA A 104 11.07 8.26 8.12
CA ALA A 104 10.19 8.82 9.14
C ALA A 104 10.16 7.95 10.41
N ALA A 105 10.13 6.63 10.26
CA ALA A 105 10.22 5.69 11.38
C ALA A 105 11.57 5.78 12.12
N LEU A 106 12.69 5.94 11.40
CA LEU A 106 14.01 6.17 11.98
C LEU A 106 14.02 7.46 12.80
N GLN A 107 13.49 8.55 12.26
CA GLN A 107 13.41 9.83 12.96
C GLN A 107 12.54 9.74 14.23
N ALA A 108 11.38 9.09 14.16
CA ALA A 108 10.53 8.84 15.32
C ALA A 108 11.23 8.01 16.40
N PHE A 109 12.09 7.09 15.99
CA PHE A 109 12.92 6.30 16.89
C PHE A 109 13.97 7.16 17.59
N GLU A 110 14.72 7.99 16.84
CA GLU A 110 15.77 8.87 17.36
C GLU A 110 15.22 9.92 18.32
N THR A 111 14.02 10.44 18.05
CA THR A 111 13.34 11.41 18.92
C THR A 111 12.63 10.77 20.14
N GLY A 112 12.74 9.44 20.28
CA GLY A 112 12.13 8.71 21.39
C GLY A 112 10.60 8.58 21.32
N GLN A 113 10.00 9.00 20.22
CA GLN A 113 8.55 8.87 19.98
C GLN A 113 8.14 7.42 19.68
N TRP A 114 9.09 6.56 19.39
CA TRP A 114 8.85 5.15 19.14
C TRP A 114 9.37 4.24 20.26
N ASN A 115 8.54 3.28 20.66
CA ASN A 115 8.90 2.21 21.57
C ASN A 115 8.43 0.86 21.00
N PRO A 116 9.35 -0.13 20.80
CA PRO A 116 8.99 -1.45 20.25
C PRO A 116 7.98 -2.23 21.10
N LYS A 117 7.85 -1.92 22.40
CA LYS A 117 6.95 -2.60 23.33
C LYS A 117 5.54 -1.99 23.38
N THR A 118 5.38 -0.72 23.05
CA THR A 118 4.11 0.01 23.20
C THR A 118 3.49 0.41 21.87
N GLY A 119 4.16 0.12 20.74
CA GLY A 119 3.77 0.71 19.47
C GLY A 119 4.10 2.21 19.42
N ILE A 120 3.88 2.83 18.30
CA ILE A 120 3.98 4.28 18.18
C ILE A 120 2.75 4.87 18.87
N SER A 121 2.94 5.83 19.76
CA SER A 121 1.96 6.90 19.96
C SER A 121 1.71 7.48 18.56
N ALA A 122 0.51 7.27 18.03
CA ALA A 122 0.19 7.44 16.62
C ALA A 122 0.95 8.61 15.98
N PRO A 123 1.75 8.37 14.94
CA PRO A 123 2.17 9.49 14.09
C PRO A 123 0.91 10.16 13.55
N PRO A 124 0.97 11.44 13.21
CA PRO A 124 -0.17 12.11 12.61
C PRO A 124 -0.70 11.21 11.49
N VAL A 125 -1.98 10.97 11.53
CA VAL A 125 -2.75 10.08 10.64
C VAL A 125 -2.12 10.10 9.26
N GLU A 126 -1.42 9.01 8.88
CA GLU A 126 -0.99 8.87 7.48
C GLU A 126 -2.26 9.02 6.66
N ARG A 127 -2.32 10.10 5.89
CA ARG A 127 -3.42 10.29 4.95
C ARG A 127 -3.54 9.01 4.14
N PRO A 128 -4.75 8.45 4.00
CA PRO A 128 -4.91 7.24 3.19
C PRO A 128 -4.19 7.49 1.86
N ASN A 129 -3.28 6.60 1.48
CA ASN A 129 -2.68 6.70 0.15
C ASN A 129 -3.79 6.39 -0.85
N ILE A 130 -4.43 7.42 -1.35
CA ILE A 130 -5.59 7.32 -2.25
C ILE A 130 -5.25 6.56 -3.53
N PHE A 131 -4.01 6.58 -3.97
CA PHE A 131 -3.56 5.83 -5.14
C PHE A 131 -3.60 4.33 -4.86
N LYS A 132 -3.09 3.91 -3.70
CA LYS A 132 -3.14 2.52 -3.25
C LYS A 132 -4.60 2.07 -3.03
N LEU A 133 -5.40 2.90 -2.38
CA LEU A 133 -6.81 2.61 -2.13
C LEU A 133 -7.58 2.43 -3.45
N TYR A 134 -7.28 3.27 -4.46
CA TYR A 134 -7.87 3.16 -5.79
C TYR A 134 -7.46 1.85 -6.49
N GLU A 135 -6.16 1.51 -6.50
CA GLU A 135 -5.67 0.27 -7.14
C GLU A 135 -6.27 -0.99 -6.53
N GLU A 136 -6.36 -1.03 -5.21
CA GLU A 136 -6.87 -2.20 -4.47
C GLU A 136 -8.39 -2.39 -4.64
N ASN A 137 -9.14 -1.32 -4.90
CA ASN A 137 -10.60 -1.36 -4.82
C ASN A 137 -11.32 -1.10 -6.13
N ILE A 138 -10.72 -0.31 -7.05
CA ILE A 138 -11.36 0.08 -8.30
C ILE A 138 -10.67 -0.54 -9.51
N GLY A 139 -9.34 -0.37 -9.64
CA GLY A 139 -8.62 -0.91 -10.79
C GLY A 139 -7.24 -0.30 -11.00
N PRO A 140 -6.54 -0.66 -12.09
CA PRO A 140 -5.16 -0.28 -12.31
C PRO A 140 -4.98 1.23 -12.40
N LEU A 141 -3.91 1.72 -11.78
CA LEU A 141 -3.54 3.13 -11.77
C LEU A 141 -2.86 3.51 -13.10
N THR A 142 -3.63 4.08 -14.02
CA THR A 142 -3.08 4.66 -15.25
C THR A 142 -2.55 6.08 -14.98
N PRO A 143 -1.63 6.63 -15.81
CA PRO A 143 -1.16 8.01 -15.67
C PRO A 143 -2.32 9.03 -15.59
N LEU A 144 -3.34 8.87 -16.43
CA LEU A 144 -4.52 9.73 -16.42
C LEU A 144 -5.28 9.67 -15.08
N ILE A 145 -5.45 8.49 -14.53
CA ILE A 145 -6.10 8.31 -13.21
C ILE A 145 -5.24 8.90 -12.10
N ALA A 146 -3.92 8.73 -12.18
CA ALA A 146 -3.00 9.31 -11.19
C ALA A 146 -3.08 10.85 -11.16
N ASP A 147 -3.17 11.49 -12.32
CA ASP A 147 -3.34 12.94 -12.41
C ASP A 147 -4.70 13.38 -11.84
N MET A 148 -5.79 12.69 -12.18
CA MET A 148 -7.12 12.97 -11.63
C MET A 148 -7.17 12.79 -10.10
N LEU A 149 -6.47 11.82 -9.54
CA LEU A 149 -6.39 11.61 -8.10
C LEU A 149 -5.60 12.74 -7.42
N LYS A 150 -4.51 13.21 -8.04
CA LYS A 150 -3.76 14.39 -7.54
C LYS A 150 -4.63 15.64 -7.51
N ASP A 151 -5.31 15.91 -8.62
CA ASP A 151 -6.22 17.06 -8.71
C ASP A 151 -7.33 16.98 -7.63
N ALA A 152 -7.77 15.77 -7.31
CA ALA A 152 -8.75 15.56 -6.24
C ALA A 152 -8.16 15.82 -4.84
N GLU A 153 -6.88 15.46 -4.58
CA GLU A 153 -6.20 15.76 -3.31
C GLU A 153 -6.06 17.27 -3.06
N ASP A 154 -5.91 18.06 -4.11
CA ASP A 154 -5.83 19.52 -4.01
C ASP A 154 -7.20 20.18 -3.71
N VAL A 155 -8.31 19.48 -4.02
CA VAL A 155 -9.67 20.03 -3.97
C VAL A 155 -10.50 19.50 -2.81
N TYR A 156 -10.26 18.26 -2.38
CA TYR A 156 -11.06 17.55 -1.38
C TYR A 156 -10.21 17.01 -0.23
N PRO A 157 -10.74 16.94 0.99
CA PRO A 157 -10.08 16.26 2.09
C PRO A 157 -9.80 14.77 1.76
N PRO A 158 -8.64 14.22 2.14
CA PRO A 158 -8.28 12.83 1.85
C PRO A 158 -9.30 11.81 2.36
N GLU A 159 -9.95 12.11 3.49
CA GLU A 159 -11.00 11.25 4.08
C GLU A 159 -12.24 11.18 3.19
N TRP A 160 -12.55 12.27 2.48
CA TRP A 160 -13.67 12.29 1.53
C TRP A 160 -13.36 11.43 0.31
N ILE A 161 -12.13 11.50 -0.19
CA ILE A 161 -11.70 10.71 -1.34
C ILE A 161 -11.76 9.22 -1.01
N ALA A 162 -11.25 8.85 0.17
CA ALA A 162 -11.28 7.45 0.64
C ALA A 162 -12.73 6.93 0.72
N GLU A 163 -13.63 7.68 1.35
CA GLU A 163 -15.04 7.28 1.50
C GLU A 163 -15.79 7.25 0.15
N ALA A 164 -15.50 8.18 -0.76
CA ALA A 164 -16.09 8.17 -2.10
C ALA A 164 -15.66 6.93 -2.91
N ILE A 165 -14.42 6.46 -2.72
CA ILE A 165 -13.92 5.20 -3.30
C ILE A 165 -14.67 4.01 -2.67
N GLU A 166 -14.81 3.97 -1.34
CA GLU A 166 -15.55 2.91 -0.64
C GLU A 166 -17.02 2.83 -1.09
N LEU A 167 -17.68 3.99 -1.26
CA LEU A 167 -19.04 4.05 -1.76
C LEU A 167 -19.15 3.57 -3.21
N ALA A 168 -18.17 3.87 -4.05
CA ALA A 168 -18.13 3.35 -5.42
C ALA A 168 -18.04 1.83 -5.45
N VAL A 169 -17.28 1.24 -4.54
CA VAL A 169 -17.16 -0.21 -4.37
C VAL A 169 -18.46 -0.82 -3.86
N THR A 170 -19.03 -0.25 -2.79
CA THR A 170 -20.26 -0.74 -2.15
C THR A 170 -21.45 -0.70 -3.10
N ASN A 171 -21.55 0.35 -3.94
CA ASN A 171 -22.60 0.50 -4.94
C ASN A 171 -22.30 -0.27 -6.25
N ASN A 172 -21.25 -1.09 -6.28
CA ASN A 172 -20.81 -1.86 -7.45
C ASN A 172 -20.54 -1.00 -8.70
N LYS A 173 -20.17 0.27 -8.50
CA LYS A 173 -19.82 1.24 -9.56
C LYS A 173 -18.32 1.58 -9.46
N ARG A 174 -17.46 0.57 -9.65
CA ARG A 174 -16.02 0.65 -9.47
C ARG A 174 -15.35 1.45 -10.61
N ASN A 175 -15.51 2.76 -10.60
CA ASN A 175 -14.81 3.67 -11.50
C ASN A 175 -14.62 5.04 -10.86
N TRP A 176 -13.53 5.73 -11.24
CA TRP A 176 -13.19 7.04 -10.69
C TRP A 176 -14.27 8.10 -10.92
N LYS A 177 -14.90 8.09 -12.10
CA LYS A 177 -15.95 9.05 -12.46
C LYS A 177 -17.12 9.05 -11.47
N TYR A 178 -17.46 7.88 -10.92
CA TYR A 178 -18.51 7.76 -9.92
C TYR A 178 -18.06 8.34 -8.56
N SER A 179 -16.82 8.04 -8.12
CA SER A 179 -16.26 8.62 -6.90
C SER A 179 -16.15 10.15 -7.00
N GLU A 180 -15.72 10.66 -8.15
CA GLU A 180 -15.63 12.10 -8.41
C GLU A 180 -17.02 12.78 -8.37
N ALA A 181 -18.05 12.14 -8.90
CA ALA A 181 -19.42 12.66 -8.85
C ALA A 181 -19.93 12.75 -7.40
N ILE A 182 -19.59 11.78 -6.55
CA ILE A 182 -19.90 11.83 -5.12
C ILE A 182 -19.18 13.01 -4.46
N LEU A 183 -17.88 13.20 -4.71
CA LEU A 183 -17.07 14.29 -4.16
C LEU A 183 -17.62 15.68 -4.56
N LYS A 184 -17.99 15.86 -5.83
CA LYS A 184 -18.60 17.10 -6.34
C LYS A 184 -19.91 17.38 -5.61
N ARG A 185 -20.77 16.39 -5.47
CA ARG A 185 -22.05 16.52 -4.76
C ARG A 185 -21.84 16.91 -3.30
N TRP A 186 -20.92 16.26 -2.59
CA TRP A 186 -20.62 16.61 -1.20
C TRP A 186 -20.08 18.02 -1.02
N LYS A 187 -19.33 18.52 -2.00
CA LYS A 187 -18.82 19.89 -2.00
C LYS A 187 -19.94 20.93 -2.24
N GLU A 188 -20.91 20.60 -3.10
CA GLU A 188 -22.00 21.52 -3.50
C GLU A 188 -23.18 21.52 -2.52
N GLU A 189 -23.56 20.35 -2.03
CA GLU A 189 -24.82 20.17 -1.25
C GLU A 189 -24.56 19.90 0.24
N GLY A 190 -23.29 19.72 0.63
CA GLY A 190 -22.94 19.28 1.97
C GLY A 190 -23.06 17.75 2.14
N ARG A 191 -22.37 17.25 3.16
CA ARG A 191 -22.29 15.82 3.48
C ARG A 191 -23.46 15.40 4.36
N GLY A 192 -24.53 14.84 3.77
CA GLY A 192 -25.71 14.35 4.50
C GLY A 192 -26.14 12.96 4.03
N GLU A 193 -26.41 12.07 4.98
CA GLU A 193 -26.82 10.67 4.78
C GLU A 193 -28.13 10.44 3.98
N LYS A 194 -28.84 11.49 3.61
CA LYS A 194 -30.20 11.36 3.04
C LYS A 194 -30.25 11.12 1.53
N GLN A 195 -29.15 11.17 0.81
CA GLN A 195 -29.15 11.21 -0.65
C GLN A 195 -28.87 9.87 -1.35
N ASP A 196 -28.32 8.91 -0.65
CA ASP A 196 -28.02 7.56 -1.22
C ASP A 196 -29.30 6.76 -1.60
N ARG A 197 -30.43 7.08 -0.97
CA ARG A 197 -31.72 6.40 -1.27
C ARG A 197 -32.37 6.88 -2.58
N ARG A 198 -32.10 8.11 -3.03
CA ARG A 198 -32.71 8.66 -4.26
C ARG A 198 -32.08 8.14 -5.55
N ASP A 199 -30.78 7.88 -5.53
CA ASP A 199 -30.07 7.34 -6.71
C ASP A 199 -30.45 5.88 -6.98
N THR A 200 -30.68 5.10 -5.93
CA THR A 200 -31.16 3.70 -6.03
C THR A 200 -32.60 3.63 -6.58
N GLU A 201 -33.44 4.61 -6.25
CA GLU A 201 -34.84 4.68 -6.77
C GLU A 201 -34.91 5.16 -8.22
N LYS A 202 -34.06 6.11 -8.62
CA LYS A 202 -33.95 6.58 -10.00
C LYS A 202 -33.41 5.52 -10.94
N ASP A 203 -32.40 4.78 -10.53
CA ASP A 203 -31.87 3.66 -11.32
C ASP A 203 -32.88 2.51 -11.43
N ARG A 204 -33.65 2.21 -10.38
CA ARG A 204 -34.77 1.25 -10.45
C ARG A 204 -35.84 1.66 -11.43
N ARG A 205 -36.25 2.93 -11.44
CA ARG A 205 -37.25 3.44 -12.39
C ARG A 205 -36.80 3.39 -13.84
N LYS A 206 -35.49 3.64 -14.07
CA LYS A 206 -34.91 3.59 -15.42
C LYS A 206 -34.86 2.18 -16.01
N TYR A 207 -34.79 1.15 -15.15
CA TYR A 207 -34.87 -0.26 -15.57
C TYR A 207 -36.31 -0.75 -15.77
N VAL A 208 -37.29 -0.13 -15.12
CA VAL A 208 -38.71 -0.52 -15.22
C VAL A 208 -39.44 0.23 -16.37
N GLU A 209 -38.99 1.44 -16.74
CA GLU A 209 -39.56 2.27 -17.81
C GLU A 209 -38.81 2.18 -19.15
N GLY A 210 -37.87 1.26 -19.32
CA GLY A 210 -37.12 1.05 -20.56
C GLY A 210 -37.93 0.24 -21.58
N LYS A 211 -37.50 0.28 -22.83
CA LYS A 211 -38.05 -0.26 -24.08
C LYS A 211 -38.49 -1.74 -24.09
N TYR A 212 -38.56 -2.41 -22.93
CA TYR A 212 -38.91 -3.82 -22.73
C TYR A 212 -40.05 -4.02 -21.71
N SER A 213 -40.81 -2.96 -21.37
CA SER A 213 -41.96 -3.07 -20.45
C SER A 213 -43.09 -3.94 -20.99
N ASP A 214 -43.13 -4.18 -22.32
CA ASP A 214 -44.19 -4.93 -22.99
C ASP A 214 -44.00 -6.45 -22.98
N PHE A 215 -42.94 -6.96 -22.32
CA PHE A 215 -42.61 -8.40 -22.26
C PHE A 215 -42.83 -9.07 -20.90
N ILE A 216 -43.43 -8.38 -19.93
CA ILE A 216 -43.75 -8.98 -18.62
C ILE A 216 -45.27 -9.04 -18.51
N GLU A 217 -45.87 -10.09 -19.04
CA GLU A 217 -47.23 -10.51 -18.68
C GLU A 217 -47.21 -11.17 -17.29
N HIS A 218 -48.26 -10.83 -16.54
CA HIS A 218 -48.54 -11.29 -15.17
C HIS A 218 -48.81 -12.79 -15.08
#